data_cd29f285a59f9c97f5322d363619753a
#
_entry.id   cd29f285a59f9c97f5322d363619753a
#
_cell.length_a   1.000
_cell.length_b   1.000
_cell.length_c   1.000
_cell.angle_alpha   90.00
_cell.angle_beta   90.00
_cell.angle_gamma   90.00
#
_symmetry.space_group_name_H-M   'P 1'
#
loop_
_entity.id
_entity.type
_entity.pdbx_description
1 polymer ?
#
loop_
_entity_poly.entity_id
_entity_poly.type
_entity_poly.pdbx_seq_one_letter_code
_entity_poly.pdbx_strand_id
1 'polypeptide(L)'
;MSENLLALVAFSPIVVAAILLVGLNWPAKKAMPVAFGLTVAIALMFWDMSANRVLASVFQGLGITVSVLWIVFGAIFLLNTLKHTGAITTIRNGFTDISADRRVQAIIIAWCFGSFIEGASGFGTPAAIAAPLLVAIGFPALAAVLMGMMIQSTPVSFGAVGTPIIVGVNKGLDTHNISESLAAQGATWEMYLQDITAHVAVIHAVVGTMIPVLMAMMLTRFFGKNRSWSEGLDILPFALFAGVSFTVPYALTGVFLGAEFPSLIGGLVGLSIVVTAAKKGFLVPKTKWDFESEDKWPAEWLGSLKVDLNDNPGKPMSIVKAWVPYVMLAVILVASRVSPELKGFVQSVSLSFSNILGETGVSAAIQPLYLPGGILVFVALLAAMLQSGSAKPLREAFGESSKTLIGAGFVLVFTIPMVRIFINSGINGADLASMPVTTANFASDLVGSAFPALSATVGALGAFIAGSNTVSNMMFSQFQFEVAQTLSISSVIVVSLQAVGAAAGNMIAIHNVVAASATVGLLGREGATLRKTIIPTFYYIVMTGIIGLVLIYGLQMTDVLMK
;
A
#
# COMPACT_ATOMS: atom_id res chain seq x y z
N MET A 1 18.22 -34.07 4.56
CA MET A 1 16.78 -33.77 4.79
C MET A 1 16.10 -33.82 3.43
N SER A 2 14.81 -34.23 3.31
CA SER A 2 14.15 -34.18 1.99
C SER A 2 13.93 -32.71 1.60
N GLU A 3 13.91 -32.39 0.28
CA GLU A 3 13.70 -31.05 -0.23
C GLU A 3 12.39 -30.43 0.28
N ASN A 4 11.31 -31.23 0.32
CA ASN A 4 10.02 -30.79 0.85
C ASN A 4 10.08 -30.41 2.34
N LEU A 5 10.82 -31.15 3.16
CA LEU A 5 10.98 -30.84 4.57
C LEU A 5 11.84 -29.57 4.75
N LEU A 6 12.86 -29.40 3.91
CA LEU A 6 13.71 -28.22 3.90
C LEU A 6 12.91 -26.95 3.53
N ALA A 7 12.01 -27.07 2.53
CA ALA A 7 11.11 -25.98 2.16
C ALA A 7 10.14 -25.60 3.29
N LEU A 8 9.59 -26.58 4.01
CA LEU A 8 8.75 -26.32 5.18
C LEU A 8 9.53 -25.64 6.32
N VAL A 9 10.79 -26.04 6.54
CA VAL A 9 11.67 -25.38 7.52
C VAL A 9 11.95 -23.94 7.09
N ALA A 10 12.28 -23.69 5.82
CA ALA A 10 12.51 -22.35 5.27
C ALA A 10 11.28 -21.44 5.42
N PHE A 11 10.09 -21.99 5.20
CA PHE A 11 8.84 -21.24 5.28
C PHE A 11 8.30 -21.06 6.72
N SER A 12 8.80 -21.85 7.67
CA SER A 12 8.32 -21.88 9.05
C SER A 12 8.35 -20.54 9.78
N PRO A 13 9.31 -19.60 9.60
CA PRO A 13 9.25 -18.28 10.24
C PRO A 13 8.02 -17.48 9.85
N ILE A 14 7.61 -17.58 8.58
CA ILE A 14 6.42 -16.90 8.07
C ILE A 14 5.15 -17.54 8.66
N VAL A 15 5.10 -18.87 8.71
CA VAL A 15 3.99 -19.61 9.34
C VAL A 15 3.89 -19.29 10.84
N VAL A 16 5.01 -19.26 11.55
CA VAL A 16 5.04 -18.90 12.98
C VAL A 16 4.57 -17.46 13.17
N ALA A 17 5.02 -16.51 12.35
CA ALA A 17 4.52 -15.14 12.39
C ALA A 17 3.00 -15.10 12.20
N ALA A 18 2.46 -15.84 11.21
CA ALA A 18 1.03 -15.94 10.97
C ALA A 18 0.26 -16.53 12.17
N ILE A 19 0.74 -17.62 12.75
CA ILE A 19 0.13 -18.26 13.94
C ILE A 19 0.12 -17.29 15.13
N LEU A 20 1.24 -16.60 15.38
CA LEU A 20 1.34 -15.66 16.50
C LEU A 20 0.40 -14.45 16.32
N LEU A 21 0.38 -13.87 15.11
CA LEU A 21 -0.39 -12.66 14.82
C LEU A 21 -1.89 -12.97 14.72
N VAL A 22 -2.26 -14.01 13.97
CA VAL A 22 -3.65 -14.32 13.63
C VAL A 22 -4.25 -15.35 14.61
N GLY A 23 -3.53 -16.44 14.87
CA GLY A 23 -4.01 -17.52 15.74
C GLY A 23 -4.03 -17.13 17.21
N LEU A 24 -2.94 -16.52 17.70
CA LEU A 24 -2.78 -16.14 19.11
C LEU A 24 -3.06 -14.65 19.37
N ASN A 25 -3.39 -13.86 18.35
CA ASN A 25 -3.66 -12.41 18.44
C ASN A 25 -2.52 -11.62 19.12
N TRP A 26 -1.27 -12.03 18.92
CA TRP A 26 -0.13 -11.29 19.43
C TRP A 26 0.06 -9.99 18.66
N PRO A 27 0.43 -8.89 19.33
CA PRO A 27 0.81 -7.69 18.61
C PRO A 27 2.11 -7.92 17.81
N ALA A 28 2.22 -7.32 16.62
CA ALA A 28 3.37 -7.49 15.71
C ALA A 28 4.71 -7.22 16.39
N LYS A 29 4.76 -6.28 17.32
CA LYS A 29 5.96 -5.99 18.14
C LYS A 29 6.45 -7.16 19.00
N LYS A 30 5.62 -8.17 19.27
CA LYS A 30 6.01 -9.40 19.98
C LYS A 30 6.25 -10.57 19.00
N ALA A 31 5.44 -10.67 17.95
CA ALA A 31 5.50 -11.77 16.99
C ALA A 31 6.74 -11.68 16.08
N MET A 32 7.07 -10.50 15.57
CA MET A 32 8.17 -10.34 14.62
C MET A 32 9.57 -10.62 15.20
N PRO A 33 9.90 -10.25 16.46
CA PRO A 33 11.13 -10.70 17.10
C PRO A 33 11.28 -12.22 17.18
N VAL A 34 10.18 -12.95 17.43
CA VAL A 34 10.19 -14.42 17.46
C VAL A 34 10.45 -15.00 16.07
N ALA A 35 9.75 -14.51 15.05
CA ALA A 35 9.95 -14.94 13.67
C ALA A 35 11.39 -14.63 13.18
N PHE A 36 11.93 -13.46 13.52
CA PHE A 36 13.32 -13.10 13.24
C PHE A 36 14.30 -14.05 13.92
N GLY A 37 14.13 -14.31 15.22
CA GLY A 37 14.99 -15.23 15.97
C GLY A 37 14.97 -16.66 15.38
N LEU A 38 13.78 -17.12 14.96
CA LEU A 38 13.63 -18.40 14.29
C LEU A 38 14.35 -18.42 12.92
N THR A 39 14.25 -17.34 12.14
CA THR A 39 14.98 -17.23 10.85
C THR A 39 16.49 -17.28 11.06
N VAL A 40 17.01 -16.57 12.08
CA VAL A 40 18.44 -16.63 12.44
C VAL A 40 18.86 -18.06 12.80
N ALA A 41 18.07 -18.74 13.64
CA ALA A 41 18.37 -20.12 14.04
C ALA A 41 18.38 -21.07 12.83
N ILE A 42 17.39 -20.95 11.93
CA ILE A 42 17.31 -21.75 10.70
C ILE A 42 18.51 -21.48 9.79
N ALA A 43 18.88 -20.23 9.59
CA ALA A 43 20.02 -19.84 8.76
C ALA A 43 21.34 -20.43 9.26
N LEU A 44 21.57 -20.41 10.58
CA LEU A 44 22.79 -20.94 11.20
C LEU A 44 22.78 -22.47 11.27
N MET A 45 21.66 -23.12 11.61
CA MET A 45 21.62 -24.54 11.95
C MET A 45 21.31 -25.44 10.76
N PHE A 46 20.52 -24.98 9.79
CA PHE A 46 20.07 -25.78 8.65
C PHE A 46 20.77 -25.40 7.35
N TRP A 47 20.96 -24.08 7.10
CA TRP A 47 21.69 -23.58 5.95
C TRP A 47 23.20 -23.45 6.20
N ASP A 48 23.66 -23.59 7.42
CA ASP A 48 25.07 -23.39 7.79
C ASP A 48 25.63 -22.05 7.24
N MET A 49 24.81 -21.00 7.32
CA MET A 49 25.27 -19.66 6.99
C MET A 49 26.33 -19.20 8.01
N SER A 50 27.40 -18.55 7.56
CA SER A 50 28.35 -17.96 8.48
C SER A 50 27.68 -16.91 9.38
N ALA A 51 28.04 -16.86 10.65
CA ALA A 51 27.53 -15.84 11.57
C ALA A 51 27.83 -14.42 11.06
N ASN A 52 28.95 -14.22 10.35
CA ASN A 52 29.32 -12.96 9.72
C ASN A 52 28.31 -12.56 8.65
N ARG A 53 27.89 -13.51 7.77
CA ARG A 53 26.90 -13.26 6.71
C ARG A 53 25.51 -12.98 7.28
N VAL A 54 25.09 -13.70 8.33
CA VAL A 54 23.85 -13.40 9.05
C VAL A 54 23.88 -11.98 9.63
N LEU A 55 24.98 -11.60 10.28
CA LEU A 55 25.13 -10.26 10.85
C LEU A 55 25.17 -9.17 9.77
N ALA A 56 25.87 -9.41 8.65
CA ALA A 56 25.88 -8.51 7.50
C ALA A 56 24.48 -8.31 6.92
N SER A 57 23.69 -9.38 6.82
CA SER A 57 22.27 -9.32 6.38
C SER A 57 21.41 -8.53 7.35
N VAL A 58 21.66 -8.63 8.66
CA VAL A 58 20.98 -7.79 9.66
C VAL A 58 21.31 -6.31 9.47
N PHE A 59 22.60 -5.96 9.31
CA PHE A 59 22.97 -4.55 9.06
C PHE A 59 22.41 -4.03 7.73
N GLN A 60 22.40 -4.83 6.68
CA GLN A 60 21.73 -4.50 5.42
C GLN A 60 20.24 -4.20 5.65
N GLY A 61 19.55 -5.06 6.39
CA GLY A 61 18.14 -4.89 6.74
C GLY A 61 17.88 -3.64 7.56
N LEU A 62 18.75 -3.30 8.52
CA LEU A 62 18.66 -2.07 9.30
C LEU A 62 18.84 -0.81 8.43
N GLY A 63 19.77 -0.82 7.47
CA GLY A 63 19.93 0.27 6.50
C GLY A 63 18.68 0.50 5.65
N ILE A 64 18.04 -0.58 5.19
CA ILE A 64 16.75 -0.51 4.49
C ILE A 64 15.65 0.01 5.43
N THR A 65 15.63 -0.45 6.69
CA THR A 65 14.66 0.02 7.70
C THR A 65 14.73 1.54 7.86
N VAL A 66 15.92 2.13 7.93
CA VAL A 66 16.10 3.59 8.01
C VAL A 66 15.48 4.28 6.78
N SER A 67 15.70 3.75 5.57
CA SER A 67 15.11 4.28 4.33
C SER A 67 13.58 4.27 4.37
N VAL A 68 12.97 3.16 4.82
CA VAL A 68 11.52 3.04 4.96
C VAL A 68 10.99 4.04 5.99
N LEU A 69 11.61 4.08 7.16
CA LEU A 69 11.19 4.97 8.24
C LEU A 69 11.31 6.45 7.85
N TRP A 70 12.29 6.81 7.01
CA TRP A 70 12.41 8.16 6.47
C TRP A 70 11.21 8.55 5.58
N ILE A 71 10.74 7.62 4.72
CA ILE A 71 9.57 7.87 3.88
C ILE A 71 8.30 7.96 4.75
N VAL A 72 8.12 7.02 5.68
CA VAL A 72 7.00 6.99 6.61
C VAL A 72 6.93 8.27 7.43
N PHE A 73 8.07 8.72 7.95
CA PHE A 73 8.17 9.97 8.69
C PHE A 73 7.72 11.16 7.83
N GLY A 74 8.28 11.32 6.63
CA GLY A 74 7.94 12.43 5.72
C GLY A 74 6.45 12.47 5.41
N ALA A 75 5.84 11.31 5.12
CA ALA A 75 4.42 11.21 4.79
C ALA A 75 3.52 11.62 5.96
N ILE A 76 3.77 11.09 7.16
CA ILE A 76 3.00 11.43 8.38
C ILE A 76 3.28 12.87 8.81
N PHE A 77 4.51 13.35 8.66
CA PHE A 77 4.89 14.72 9.01
C PHE A 77 4.20 15.76 8.14
N LEU A 78 4.13 15.54 6.81
CA LEU A 78 3.36 16.41 5.93
C LEU A 78 1.88 16.41 6.32
N LEU A 79 1.29 15.24 6.50
CA LEU A 79 -0.13 15.13 6.86
C LEU A 79 -0.45 15.84 8.17
N ASN A 80 0.33 15.60 9.23
CA ASN A 80 0.13 16.25 10.53
C ASN A 80 0.36 17.77 10.43
N THR A 81 1.34 18.22 9.64
CA THR A 81 1.53 19.65 9.39
C THR A 81 0.28 20.27 8.79
N LEU A 82 -0.29 19.64 7.74
CA LEU A 82 -1.51 20.12 7.09
C LEU A 82 -2.75 20.04 8.00
N LYS A 83 -2.78 19.09 8.92
CA LYS A 83 -3.80 19.01 9.98
C LYS A 83 -3.68 20.21 10.92
N HIS A 84 -2.49 20.50 11.45
CA HIS A 84 -2.26 21.60 12.39
C HIS A 84 -2.34 23.00 11.76
N THR A 85 -2.14 23.13 10.44
CA THR A 85 -2.40 24.39 9.71
C THR A 85 -3.89 24.61 9.43
N GLY A 86 -4.74 23.59 9.57
CA GLY A 86 -6.16 23.63 9.22
C GLY A 86 -6.47 23.34 7.75
N ALA A 87 -5.47 23.03 6.93
CA ALA A 87 -5.65 22.73 5.51
C ALA A 87 -6.53 21.49 5.29
N ILE A 88 -6.31 20.42 6.07
CA ILE A 88 -7.12 19.20 6.00
C ILE A 88 -8.60 19.51 6.34
N THR A 89 -8.87 20.31 7.37
CA THR A 89 -10.24 20.71 7.73
C THR A 89 -10.88 21.52 6.60
N THR A 90 -10.15 22.45 5.99
CA THR A 90 -10.64 23.25 4.85
C THR A 90 -10.98 22.37 3.65
N ILE A 91 -10.11 21.40 3.32
CA ILE A 91 -10.33 20.44 2.23
C ILE A 91 -11.56 19.58 2.51
N ARG A 92 -11.68 19.02 3.73
CA ARG A 92 -12.82 18.21 4.16
C ARG A 92 -14.15 18.95 4.03
N ASN A 93 -14.21 20.18 4.52
CA ASN A 93 -15.42 21.02 4.45
C ASN A 93 -15.83 21.32 3.00
N GLY A 94 -14.91 21.31 2.06
CA GLY A 94 -15.18 21.47 0.63
C GLY A 94 -15.97 20.32 -0.01
N PHE A 95 -16.16 19.19 0.69
CA PHE A 95 -16.88 18.02 0.19
C PHE A 95 -18.31 17.87 0.73
N THR A 96 -18.72 18.64 1.73
CA THR A 96 -20.00 18.45 2.44
C THR A 96 -21.23 18.68 1.56
N ASP A 97 -21.16 19.62 0.60
CA ASP A 97 -22.32 20.10 -0.17
C ASP A 97 -22.29 19.72 -1.66
N ILE A 98 -21.51 18.67 -2.04
CA ILE A 98 -21.34 18.34 -3.46
C ILE A 98 -22.54 17.59 -4.03
N SER A 99 -23.16 16.71 -3.26
CA SER A 99 -24.32 15.90 -3.68
C SER A 99 -25.19 15.53 -2.48
N ALA A 100 -26.48 15.40 -2.69
CA ALA A 100 -27.41 14.89 -1.68
C ALA A 100 -27.59 13.34 -1.75
N ASP A 101 -27.02 12.66 -2.73
CA ASP A 101 -27.01 11.20 -2.81
C ASP A 101 -25.81 10.64 -2.05
N ARG A 102 -26.06 9.80 -1.05
CA ARG A 102 -25.03 9.23 -0.18
C ARG A 102 -24.05 8.33 -0.93
N ARG A 103 -24.46 7.68 -2.00
CA ARG A 103 -23.60 6.85 -2.85
C ARG A 103 -22.59 7.73 -3.60
N VAL A 104 -23.03 8.88 -4.11
CA VAL A 104 -22.14 9.88 -4.74
C VAL A 104 -21.14 10.42 -3.73
N GLN A 105 -21.60 10.78 -2.53
CA GLN A 105 -20.73 11.27 -1.44
C GLN A 105 -19.69 10.21 -1.05
N ALA A 106 -20.08 8.93 -0.91
CA ALA A 106 -19.16 7.83 -0.60
C ALA A 106 -18.08 7.70 -1.68
N ILE A 107 -18.44 7.75 -2.97
CA ILE A 107 -17.49 7.66 -4.07
C ILE A 107 -16.53 8.84 -4.07
N ILE A 108 -17.01 10.07 -3.90
CA ILE A 108 -16.14 11.26 -3.90
C ILE A 108 -15.19 11.23 -2.71
N ILE A 109 -15.70 10.98 -1.50
CA ILE A 109 -14.92 11.07 -0.26
C ILE A 109 -14.05 9.84 -0.05
N ALA A 110 -14.64 8.65 -0.12
CA ALA A 110 -13.88 7.45 0.09
C ALA A 110 -13.00 7.13 -1.13
N TRP A 111 -13.58 6.94 -2.32
CA TRP A 111 -12.79 6.54 -3.47
C TRP A 111 -11.85 7.64 -3.95
N CYS A 112 -12.35 8.79 -4.40
CA CYS A 112 -11.48 9.78 -5.07
C CYS A 112 -10.54 10.48 -4.08
N PHE A 113 -11.08 11.08 -3.01
CA PHE A 113 -10.28 11.80 -2.02
C PHE A 113 -9.42 10.83 -1.20
N GLY A 114 -9.97 9.68 -0.79
CA GLY A 114 -9.22 8.67 -0.08
C GLY A 114 -8.05 8.11 -0.89
N SER A 115 -8.24 7.84 -2.20
CA SER A 115 -7.14 7.40 -3.09
C SER A 115 -6.04 8.44 -3.23
N PHE A 116 -6.40 9.72 -3.30
CA PHE A 116 -5.43 10.81 -3.29
C PHE A 116 -4.64 10.85 -1.98
N ILE A 117 -5.31 10.74 -0.82
CA ILE A 117 -4.64 10.71 0.49
C ILE A 117 -3.76 9.47 0.63
N GLU A 118 -4.17 8.31 0.08
CA GLU A 118 -3.32 7.11 0.04
C GLU A 118 -2.03 7.38 -0.75
N GLY A 119 -2.14 8.00 -1.92
CA GLY A 119 -0.98 8.40 -2.72
C GLY A 119 -0.02 9.32 -1.98
N ALA A 120 -0.55 10.28 -1.22
CA ALA A 120 0.25 11.28 -0.51
C ALA A 120 0.86 10.76 0.80
N SER A 121 0.13 9.94 1.58
CA SER A 121 0.55 9.57 2.94
C SER A 121 0.56 8.07 3.23
N GLY A 122 -0.26 7.26 2.57
CA GLY A 122 -0.30 5.81 2.76
C GLY A 122 -0.61 5.35 4.19
N PHE A 123 -0.16 4.15 4.53
CA PHE A 123 -0.14 3.58 5.89
C PHE A 123 -1.49 3.58 6.63
N GLY A 124 -2.60 3.30 5.91
CA GLY A 124 -3.94 3.26 6.50
C GLY A 124 -4.56 4.63 6.81
N THR A 125 -3.83 5.72 6.53
CA THR A 125 -4.27 7.11 6.78
C THR A 125 -5.58 7.48 6.08
N PRO A 126 -5.84 7.07 4.81
CA PRO A 126 -7.08 7.40 4.13
C PRO A 126 -8.32 6.93 4.89
N ALA A 127 -8.31 5.69 5.38
CA ALA A 127 -9.43 5.15 6.14
C ALA A 127 -9.67 5.94 7.44
N ALA A 128 -8.59 6.31 8.13
CA ALA A 128 -8.64 7.11 9.35
C ALA A 128 -9.13 8.56 9.14
N ILE A 129 -9.00 9.10 7.91
CA ILE A 129 -9.50 10.44 7.55
C ILE A 129 -10.90 10.38 6.95
N ALA A 130 -11.16 9.45 6.03
CA ALA A 130 -12.42 9.35 5.32
C ALA A 130 -13.56 8.88 6.24
N ALA A 131 -13.32 7.95 7.16
CA ALA A 131 -14.36 7.44 8.03
C ALA A 131 -14.98 8.52 8.94
N PRO A 132 -14.21 9.33 9.70
CA PRO A 132 -14.80 10.43 10.46
C PRO A 132 -15.51 11.46 9.60
N LEU A 133 -14.98 11.75 8.40
CA LEU A 133 -15.62 12.69 7.49
C LEU A 133 -16.99 12.18 7.02
N LEU A 134 -17.09 10.91 6.67
CA LEU A 134 -18.36 10.28 6.29
C LEU A 134 -19.36 10.28 7.45
N VAL A 135 -18.92 9.96 8.68
CA VAL A 135 -19.79 10.04 9.88
C VAL A 135 -20.31 11.45 10.11
N ALA A 136 -19.43 12.45 9.99
CA ALA A 136 -19.81 13.85 10.22
C ALA A 136 -20.82 14.39 9.20
N ILE A 137 -20.92 13.80 8.01
CA ILE A 137 -21.95 14.13 7.02
C ILE A 137 -23.17 13.19 7.08
N GLY A 138 -23.27 12.35 8.11
CA GLY A 138 -24.47 11.55 8.41
C GLY A 138 -24.43 10.10 7.92
N PHE A 139 -23.24 9.51 7.74
CA PHE A 139 -23.12 8.07 7.51
C PHE A 139 -23.10 7.30 8.84
N PRO A 140 -23.70 6.10 8.91
CA PRO A 140 -23.47 5.19 10.03
C PRO A 140 -21.97 4.90 10.16
N ALA A 141 -21.46 4.84 11.40
CA ALA A 141 -20.03 4.66 11.65
C ALA A 141 -19.48 3.39 11.00
N LEU A 142 -20.22 2.27 11.04
CA LEU A 142 -19.82 1.02 10.40
C LEU A 142 -19.78 1.15 8.85
N ALA A 143 -20.70 1.90 8.24
CA ALA A 143 -20.69 2.18 6.82
C ALA A 143 -19.46 3.00 6.43
N ALA A 144 -19.17 4.03 7.23
CA ALA A 144 -18.01 4.91 7.02
C ALA A 144 -16.68 4.13 7.10
N VAL A 145 -16.52 3.26 8.09
CA VAL A 145 -15.33 2.38 8.20
C VAL A 145 -15.24 1.42 7.03
N LEU A 146 -16.36 0.80 6.62
CA LEU A 146 -16.37 -0.10 5.46
C LEU A 146 -15.91 0.62 4.20
N MET A 147 -16.46 1.81 3.91
CA MET A 147 -16.06 2.62 2.76
C MET A 147 -14.58 3.02 2.86
N GLY A 148 -14.12 3.43 4.03
CA GLY A 148 -12.72 3.74 4.30
C GLY A 148 -11.77 2.56 4.08
N MET A 149 -12.20 1.34 4.44
CA MET A 149 -11.38 0.14 4.21
C MET A 149 -11.34 -0.27 2.74
N MET A 150 -12.39 -0.02 1.95
CA MET A 150 -12.38 -0.32 0.51
C MET A 150 -11.39 0.54 -0.29
N ILE A 151 -10.99 1.70 0.23
CA ILE A 151 -9.90 2.50 -0.35
C ILE A 151 -8.57 1.75 -0.27
N GLN A 152 -8.38 0.90 0.76
CA GLN A 152 -7.17 0.13 0.96
C GLN A 152 -7.02 -0.99 -0.09
N SER A 153 -7.16 -0.64 -1.36
CA SER A 153 -7.10 -1.52 -2.54
C SER A 153 -6.26 -0.90 -3.65
N THR A 154 -6.89 -0.40 -4.70
CA THR A 154 -6.24 0.12 -5.93
C THR A 154 -5.12 1.12 -5.67
N PRO A 155 -5.26 2.17 -4.82
CA PRO A 155 -4.21 3.16 -4.66
C PRO A 155 -3.03 2.68 -3.81
N VAL A 156 -3.17 1.57 -3.09
CA VAL A 156 -2.22 1.16 -2.04
C VAL A 156 -0.85 0.76 -2.59
N SER A 157 -0.79 0.09 -3.75
CA SER A 157 0.51 -0.28 -4.35
C SER A 157 1.41 0.91 -4.67
N PHE A 158 0.81 2.10 -4.82
CA PHE A 158 1.54 3.36 -5.00
C PHE A 158 1.23 4.37 -3.88
N GLY A 159 0.82 3.86 -2.72
CA GLY A 159 0.62 4.64 -1.51
C GLY A 159 1.94 5.21 -0.97
N ALA A 160 1.85 6.28 -0.16
CA ALA A 160 3.00 6.99 0.35
C ALA A 160 4.08 7.21 -0.72
N VAL A 161 3.65 7.79 -1.85
CA VAL A 161 4.50 8.13 -3.00
C VAL A 161 5.27 6.90 -3.52
N GLY A 162 4.56 5.79 -3.75
CA GLY A 162 5.10 4.58 -4.36
C GLY A 162 5.91 3.65 -3.45
N THR A 163 5.88 3.88 -2.15
CA THR A 163 6.67 3.09 -1.18
C THR A 163 6.52 1.56 -1.35
N PRO A 164 5.34 0.97 -1.59
CA PRO A 164 5.21 -0.47 -1.76
C PRO A 164 5.98 -1.06 -2.94
N ILE A 165 6.22 -0.29 -3.99
CA ILE A 165 7.05 -0.71 -5.13
C ILE A 165 8.51 -0.30 -4.89
N ILE A 166 8.78 0.98 -4.60
CA ILE A 166 10.13 1.54 -4.47
C ILE A 166 10.91 0.86 -3.34
N VAL A 167 10.23 0.45 -2.29
CA VAL A 167 10.84 -0.24 -1.15
C VAL A 167 10.37 -1.69 -1.08
N GLY A 168 9.07 -1.93 -1.11
CA GLY A 168 8.50 -3.27 -0.95
C GLY A 168 9.03 -4.25 -1.99
N VAL A 169 8.73 -4.04 -3.25
CA VAL A 169 9.19 -4.90 -4.35
C VAL A 169 10.70 -4.77 -4.56
N ASN A 170 11.20 -3.54 -4.74
CA ASN A 170 12.61 -3.28 -5.05
C ASN A 170 13.57 -3.84 -4.01
N LYS A 171 13.26 -3.76 -2.72
CA LYS A 171 14.12 -4.29 -1.65
C LYS A 171 13.73 -5.71 -1.20
N GLY A 172 12.60 -6.21 -1.69
CA GLY A 172 12.17 -7.59 -1.52
C GLY A 172 12.77 -8.55 -2.54
N LEU A 173 13.42 -8.04 -3.60
CA LEU A 173 14.12 -8.80 -4.63
C LEU A 173 15.65 -8.82 -4.39
N ASP A 174 16.31 -9.87 -4.86
CA ASP A 174 17.76 -9.96 -4.90
C ASP A 174 18.31 -9.11 -6.06
N THR A 175 18.42 -7.83 -5.81
CA THR A 175 18.83 -6.84 -6.81
C THR A 175 20.19 -7.15 -7.43
N HIS A 176 21.12 -7.78 -6.67
CA HIS A 176 22.48 -8.07 -7.16
C HIS A 176 22.44 -9.14 -8.26
N ASN A 177 21.94 -10.32 -7.93
CA ASN A 177 21.92 -11.46 -8.87
C ASN A 177 20.99 -11.20 -10.07
N ILE A 178 19.84 -10.55 -9.83
CA ILE A 178 18.91 -10.20 -10.91
C ILE A 178 19.53 -9.14 -11.84
N SER A 179 20.26 -8.15 -11.32
CA SER A 179 20.92 -7.12 -12.15
C SER A 179 22.01 -7.72 -13.04
N GLU A 180 22.76 -8.71 -12.58
CA GLU A 180 23.72 -9.43 -13.40
C GLU A 180 23.03 -10.16 -14.56
N SER A 181 21.92 -10.86 -14.27
CA SER A 181 21.13 -11.55 -15.29
C SER A 181 20.51 -10.59 -16.31
N LEU A 182 20.01 -9.41 -15.86
CA LEU A 182 19.50 -8.36 -16.73
C LEU A 182 20.58 -7.76 -17.62
N ALA A 183 21.76 -7.48 -17.06
CA ALA A 183 22.88 -6.93 -17.82
C ALA A 183 23.33 -7.87 -18.95
N ALA A 184 23.30 -9.20 -18.72
CA ALA A 184 23.57 -10.20 -19.74
C ALA A 184 22.56 -10.16 -20.91
N GLN A 185 21.35 -9.64 -20.67
CA GLN A 185 20.28 -9.45 -21.67
C GLN A 185 20.22 -8.00 -22.21
N GLY A 186 21.16 -7.14 -21.84
CA GLY A 186 21.20 -5.72 -22.26
C GLY A 186 20.14 -4.83 -21.61
N ALA A 187 19.59 -5.24 -20.44
CA ALA A 187 18.60 -4.50 -19.68
C ALA A 187 19.18 -3.98 -18.36
N THR A 188 18.50 -2.99 -17.77
CA THR A 188 18.87 -2.42 -16.47
C THR A 188 17.84 -2.77 -15.40
N TRP A 189 18.26 -2.68 -14.14
CA TRP A 189 17.35 -2.83 -13.00
C TRP A 189 16.18 -1.85 -13.03
N GLU A 190 16.45 -0.61 -13.41
CA GLU A 190 15.44 0.44 -13.50
C GLU A 190 14.37 0.09 -14.55
N MET A 191 14.78 -0.45 -15.71
CA MET A 191 13.83 -0.90 -16.75
C MET A 191 12.96 -2.07 -16.24
N TYR A 192 13.55 -3.02 -15.54
CA TYR A 192 12.84 -4.16 -14.97
C TYR A 192 11.82 -3.73 -13.91
N LEU A 193 12.22 -2.85 -12.98
CA LEU A 193 11.33 -2.33 -11.94
C LEU A 193 10.22 -1.44 -12.53
N GLN A 194 10.54 -0.69 -13.60
CA GLN A 194 9.54 0.11 -14.31
C GLN A 194 8.52 -0.78 -15.03
N ASP A 195 8.93 -1.91 -15.57
CA ASP A 195 8.04 -2.87 -16.21
C ASP A 195 7.09 -3.51 -15.18
N ILE A 196 7.59 -3.90 -14.01
CA ILE A 196 6.74 -4.33 -12.88
C ILE A 196 5.75 -3.21 -12.51
N THR A 197 6.22 -1.97 -12.39
CA THR A 197 5.39 -0.81 -12.05
C THR A 197 4.25 -0.62 -13.04
N ALA A 198 4.55 -0.71 -14.33
CA ALA A 198 3.58 -0.59 -15.42
C ALA A 198 2.51 -1.69 -15.34
N HIS A 199 2.91 -2.94 -15.15
CA HIS A 199 1.98 -4.06 -15.02
C HIS A 199 1.09 -3.94 -13.78
N VAL A 200 1.66 -3.57 -12.62
CA VAL A 200 0.90 -3.28 -11.40
C VAL A 200 -0.15 -2.20 -11.65
N ALA A 201 0.24 -1.10 -12.31
CA ALA A 201 -0.66 0.01 -12.59
C ALA A 201 -1.80 -0.39 -13.54
N VAL A 202 -1.50 -1.14 -14.60
CA VAL A 202 -2.51 -1.60 -15.57
C VAL A 202 -3.47 -2.62 -14.93
N ILE A 203 -2.96 -3.60 -14.18
CA ILE A 203 -3.80 -4.59 -13.50
C ILE A 203 -4.74 -3.88 -12.50
N HIS A 204 -4.21 -2.95 -11.70
CA HIS A 204 -5.02 -2.14 -10.80
C HIS A 204 -6.06 -1.29 -11.54
N ALA A 205 -5.72 -0.73 -12.70
CA ALA A 205 -6.66 0.07 -13.48
C ALA A 205 -7.85 -0.76 -13.94
N VAL A 206 -7.62 -1.98 -14.42
CA VAL A 206 -8.69 -2.90 -14.85
C VAL A 206 -9.56 -3.32 -13.65
N VAL A 207 -8.93 -3.86 -12.59
CA VAL A 207 -9.67 -4.38 -11.43
C VAL A 207 -10.30 -3.24 -10.63
N GLY A 208 -9.56 -2.16 -10.41
CA GLY A 208 -9.96 -1.06 -9.54
C GLY A 208 -11.09 -0.19 -10.09
N THR A 209 -11.28 -0.14 -11.41
CA THR A 209 -12.38 0.62 -12.04
C THR A 209 -13.75 0.20 -11.51
N MET A 210 -13.93 -1.04 -11.07
CA MET A 210 -15.19 -1.55 -10.53
C MET A 210 -15.37 -1.30 -9.03
N ILE A 211 -14.35 -0.83 -8.31
CA ILE A 211 -14.45 -0.60 -6.87
C ILE A 211 -15.54 0.43 -6.49
N PRO A 212 -15.69 1.58 -7.17
CA PRO A 212 -16.79 2.51 -6.88
C PRO A 212 -18.18 1.88 -7.06
N VAL A 213 -18.34 0.98 -8.03
CA VAL A 213 -19.59 0.22 -8.24
C VAL A 213 -19.84 -0.70 -7.05
N LEU A 214 -18.83 -1.48 -6.64
CA LEU A 214 -18.92 -2.35 -5.46
C LEU A 214 -19.19 -1.55 -4.19
N MET A 215 -18.59 -0.36 -4.02
CA MET A 215 -18.87 0.53 -2.89
C MET A 215 -20.35 0.90 -2.82
N ALA A 216 -20.93 1.34 -3.93
CA ALA A 216 -22.36 1.68 -4.01
C ALA A 216 -23.26 0.47 -3.74
N MET A 217 -22.96 -0.68 -4.34
CA MET A 217 -23.71 -1.92 -4.14
C MET A 217 -23.63 -2.41 -2.69
N MET A 218 -22.46 -2.37 -2.06
CA MET A 218 -22.28 -2.77 -0.67
C MET A 218 -22.95 -1.79 0.30
N LEU A 219 -22.93 -0.49 -0.01
CA LEU A 219 -23.61 0.51 0.79
C LEU A 219 -25.11 0.25 0.83
N THR A 220 -25.76 0.05 -0.32
CA THR A 220 -27.19 -0.25 -0.42
C THR A 220 -27.56 -1.62 0.16
N ARG A 221 -26.69 -2.63 -0.02
CA ARG A 221 -26.92 -3.98 0.48
C ARG A 221 -26.86 -4.10 2.00
N PHE A 222 -25.89 -3.44 2.61
CA PHE A 222 -25.65 -3.62 4.06
C PHE A 222 -26.30 -2.54 4.91
N PHE A 223 -26.56 -1.35 4.34
CA PHE A 223 -27.04 -0.19 5.10
C PHE A 223 -28.31 0.45 4.49
N GLY A 224 -28.79 -0.05 3.36
CA GLY A 224 -30.04 0.39 2.75
C GLY A 224 -31.27 -0.24 3.39
N LYS A 225 -32.40 0.46 3.34
CA LYS A 225 -33.71 -0.02 3.81
C LYS A 225 -34.09 -1.37 3.19
N ASN A 226 -33.94 -1.49 1.89
CA ASN A 226 -34.34 -2.68 1.14
C ASN A 226 -33.23 -3.76 1.08
N ARG A 227 -32.06 -3.48 1.63
CA ARG A 227 -30.88 -4.39 1.62
C ARG A 227 -30.59 -4.99 0.24
N SER A 228 -30.72 -4.16 -0.79
CA SER A 228 -30.64 -4.55 -2.20
C SER A 228 -29.27 -4.30 -2.82
N TRP A 229 -28.75 -5.28 -3.56
CA TRP A 229 -27.56 -5.10 -4.39
C TRP A 229 -27.87 -4.25 -5.63
N SER A 230 -29.08 -4.39 -6.20
CA SER A 230 -29.47 -3.71 -7.43
C SER A 230 -29.65 -2.21 -7.26
N GLU A 231 -30.09 -1.72 -6.09
CA GLU A 231 -30.16 -0.28 -5.81
C GLU A 231 -28.79 0.42 -5.93
N GLY A 232 -27.70 -0.30 -5.67
CA GLY A 232 -26.36 0.21 -5.90
C GLY A 232 -26.02 0.38 -7.38
N LEU A 233 -26.67 -0.37 -8.27
CA LEU A 233 -26.47 -0.26 -9.72
C LEU A 233 -27.18 0.93 -10.36
N ASP A 234 -28.12 1.57 -9.67
CA ASP A 234 -28.77 2.80 -10.18
C ASP A 234 -27.76 3.94 -10.41
N ILE A 235 -26.61 3.88 -9.73
CA ILE A 235 -25.52 4.85 -9.87
C ILE A 235 -24.41 4.36 -10.82
N LEU A 236 -24.59 3.22 -11.50
CA LEU A 236 -23.57 2.56 -12.32
C LEU A 236 -22.84 3.52 -13.28
N PRO A 237 -23.53 4.40 -14.05
CA PRO A 237 -22.83 5.32 -14.97
C PRO A 237 -21.87 6.28 -14.23
N PHE A 238 -22.30 6.84 -13.10
CA PHE A 238 -21.44 7.73 -12.29
C PHE A 238 -20.30 6.98 -11.61
N ALA A 239 -20.58 5.78 -11.08
CA ALA A 239 -19.58 4.96 -10.40
C ALA A 239 -18.46 4.49 -11.36
N LEU A 240 -18.83 4.04 -12.55
CA LEU A 240 -17.86 3.68 -13.60
C LEU A 240 -17.07 4.91 -14.08
N PHE A 241 -17.75 6.03 -14.28
CA PHE A 241 -17.09 7.29 -14.64
C PHE A 241 -16.06 7.70 -13.57
N ALA A 242 -16.41 7.60 -12.30
CA ALA A 242 -15.49 7.88 -11.19
C ALA A 242 -14.32 6.89 -11.15
N GLY A 243 -14.59 5.60 -11.41
CA GLY A 243 -13.55 4.58 -11.54
C GLY A 243 -12.55 4.94 -12.64
N VAL A 244 -13.02 5.15 -13.86
CA VAL A 244 -12.19 5.48 -15.03
C VAL A 244 -11.44 6.80 -14.86
N SER A 245 -12.10 7.83 -14.29
CA SER A 245 -11.49 9.14 -14.05
C SER A 245 -10.26 9.07 -13.14
N PHE A 246 -10.19 8.08 -12.23
CA PHE A 246 -9.03 7.82 -11.41
C PHE A 246 -8.06 6.85 -12.08
N THR A 247 -8.56 5.71 -12.60
CA THR A 247 -7.70 4.60 -13.03
C THR A 247 -6.98 4.86 -14.34
N VAL A 248 -7.50 5.68 -15.24
CA VAL A 248 -6.80 6.04 -16.49
C VAL A 248 -5.56 6.88 -16.22
N PRO A 249 -5.61 8.05 -15.55
CA PRO A 249 -4.39 8.81 -15.25
C PRO A 249 -3.45 8.04 -14.31
N TYR A 250 -3.98 7.19 -13.42
CA TYR A 250 -3.21 6.27 -12.60
C TYR A 250 -2.38 5.29 -13.45
N ALA A 251 -3.00 4.60 -14.42
CA ALA A 251 -2.29 3.69 -15.32
C ALA A 251 -1.26 4.43 -16.18
N LEU A 252 -1.64 5.56 -16.77
CA LEU A 252 -0.73 6.34 -17.62
C LEU A 252 0.52 6.79 -16.84
N THR A 253 0.34 7.28 -15.63
CA THR A 253 1.49 7.71 -14.81
C THR A 253 2.35 6.54 -14.34
N GLY A 254 1.78 5.37 -14.04
CA GLY A 254 2.53 4.16 -13.70
C GLY A 254 3.35 3.62 -14.88
N VAL A 255 2.79 3.68 -16.08
CA VAL A 255 3.48 3.23 -17.30
C VAL A 255 4.59 4.18 -17.72
N PHE A 256 4.39 5.50 -17.65
CA PHE A 256 5.29 6.46 -18.27
C PHE A 256 6.17 7.25 -17.28
N LEU A 257 5.79 7.36 -16.00
CA LEU A 257 6.51 8.21 -15.04
C LEU A 257 7.16 7.44 -13.90
N GLY A 258 6.56 6.34 -13.44
CA GLY A 258 7.09 5.53 -12.35
C GLY A 258 6.16 5.40 -11.15
N ALA A 259 6.63 4.71 -10.11
CA ALA A 259 5.82 4.27 -8.99
C ALA A 259 5.35 5.39 -8.05
N GLU A 260 6.00 6.55 -8.06
CA GLU A 260 5.65 7.68 -7.19
C GLU A 260 4.33 8.37 -7.58
N PHE A 261 3.87 8.21 -8.81
CA PHE A 261 2.87 9.08 -9.41
C PHE A 261 1.45 8.55 -9.47
N PRO A 262 1.18 7.24 -9.64
CA PRO A 262 -0.15 6.74 -9.98
C PRO A 262 -1.24 7.19 -9.00
N SER A 263 -1.08 6.90 -7.72
CA SER A 263 -2.10 7.24 -6.71
C SER A 263 -2.20 8.74 -6.45
N LEU A 264 -1.09 9.45 -6.50
CA LEU A 264 -1.06 10.90 -6.25
C LEU A 264 -1.69 11.67 -7.41
N ILE A 265 -1.20 11.48 -8.64
CA ILE A 265 -1.70 12.21 -9.82
C ILE A 265 -3.07 11.68 -10.23
N GLY A 266 -3.23 10.34 -10.26
CA GLY A 266 -4.53 9.73 -10.51
C GLY A 266 -5.60 10.22 -9.55
N GLY A 267 -5.26 10.31 -8.25
CA GLY A 267 -6.14 10.86 -7.22
C GLY A 267 -6.49 12.33 -7.43
N LEU A 268 -5.51 13.19 -7.70
CA LEU A 268 -5.75 14.62 -7.96
C LEU A 268 -6.62 14.86 -9.20
N VAL A 269 -6.27 14.20 -10.30
CA VAL A 269 -6.99 14.34 -11.58
C VAL A 269 -8.40 13.75 -11.45
N GLY A 270 -8.51 12.51 -10.95
CA GLY A 270 -9.79 11.84 -10.78
C GLY A 270 -10.74 12.61 -9.86
N LEU A 271 -10.25 13.09 -8.72
CA LEU A 271 -11.03 13.89 -7.79
C LEU A 271 -11.54 15.19 -8.45
N SER A 272 -10.68 15.89 -9.17
CA SER A 272 -11.03 17.15 -9.86
C SER A 272 -12.12 16.93 -10.91
N ILE A 273 -12.02 15.86 -11.71
CA ILE A 273 -12.98 15.49 -12.74
C ILE A 273 -14.32 15.10 -12.09
N VAL A 274 -14.29 14.20 -11.11
CA VAL A 274 -15.51 13.63 -10.50
C VAL A 274 -16.27 14.68 -9.69
N VAL A 275 -15.58 15.54 -8.92
CA VAL A 275 -16.21 16.65 -8.18
C VAL A 275 -16.86 17.65 -9.15
N THR A 276 -16.18 17.98 -10.23
CA THR A 276 -16.72 18.90 -11.25
C THR A 276 -17.95 18.30 -11.92
N ALA A 277 -17.92 17.02 -12.28
CA ALA A 277 -19.05 16.29 -12.85
C ALA A 277 -20.24 16.24 -11.90
N ALA A 278 -20.00 15.90 -10.63
CA ALA A 278 -21.05 15.84 -9.61
C ALA A 278 -21.73 17.20 -9.39
N LYS A 279 -20.96 18.28 -9.29
CA LYS A 279 -21.50 19.65 -9.16
C LYS A 279 -22.33 20.08 -10.37
N LYS A 280 -22.02 19.59 -11.57
CA LYS A 280 -22.80 19.84 -12.79
C LYS A 280 -23.97 18.86 -12.98
N GLY A 281 -24.17 17.91 -12.07
CA GLY A 281 -25.18 16.86 -12.20
C GLY A 281 -24.90 15.84 -13.31
N PHE A 282 -23.65 15.77 -13.83
CA PHE A 282 -23.29 14.85 -14.89
C PHE A 282 -23.26 13.42 -14.37
N LEU A 283 -24.07 12.55 -14.99
CA LEU A 283 -24.27 11.13 -14.62
C LEU A 283 -24.76 10.90 -13.18
N VAL A 284 -25.08 11.95 -12.43
CA VAL A 284 -25.66 11.85 -11.08
C VAL A 284 -27.09 11.33 -11.19
N PRO A 285 -27.50 10.32 -10.39
CA PRO A 285 -28.85 9.76 -10.47
C PRO A 285 -29.90 10.81 -10.12
N LYS A 286 -31.05 10.76 -10.82
CA LYS A 286 -32.18 11.66 -10.55
C LYS A 286 -32.88 11.35 -9.22
N THR A 287 -32.95 10.06 -8.87
CA THR A 287 -33.48 9.58 -7.59
C THR A 287 -32.36 9.51 -6.57
N LYS A 288 -32.48 10.35 -5.52
CA LYS A 288 -31.52 10.38 -4.44
C LYS A 288 -31.69 9.16 -3.54
N TRP A 289 -30.57 8.57 -3.13
CA TRP A 289 -30.56 7.52 -2.15
C TRP A 289 -29.96 8.04 -0.83
N ASP A 290 -30.64 7.72 0.29
CA ASP A 290 -30.20 8.06 1.63
C ASP A 290 -30.42 6.89 2.59
N PHE A 291 -29.78 6.94 3.74
CA PHE A 291 -30.03 6.02 4.85
C PHE A 291 -31.41 6.28 5.46
N GLU A 292 -31.96 5.30 6.18
CA GLU A 292 -33.07 5.56 7.09
C GLU A 292 -32.62 6.53 8.21
N SER A 293 -33.58 7.10 8.90
CA SER A 293 -33.31 7.96 10.07
C SER A 293 -32.51 7.21 11.16
N GLU A 294 -31.63 7.92 11.86
CA GLU A 294 -30.66 7.36 12.81
C GLU A 294 -31.34 6.52 13.93
N ASP A 295 -32.56 6.88 14.32
CA ASP A 295 -33.36 6.15 15.32
C ASP A 295 -33.69 4.72 14.90
N LYS A 296 -33.61 4.38 13.60
CA LYS A 296 -33.85 3.06 13.05
C LYS A 296 -32.57 2.25 12.82
N TRP A 297 -31.41 2.83 13.07
CA TRP A 297 -30.16 2.13 12.84
C TRP A 297 -29.90 1.08 13.91
N PRO A 298 -29.45 -0.12 13.52
CA PRO A 298 -28.99 -1.12 14.48
C PRO A 298 -27.86 -0.56 15.35
N ALA A 299 -27.83 -0.92 16.63
CA ALA A 299 -26.79 -0.47 17.55
C ALA A 299 -25.36 -0.80 17.09
N GLU A 300 -25.20 -1.86 16.27
CA GLU A 300 -23.91 -2.23 15.69
C GLU A 300 -23.37 -1.23 14.64
N TRP A 301 -24.25 -0.36 14.07
CA TRP A 301 -23.86 0.65 13.10
C TRP A 301 -23.35 1.92 13.75
N LEU A 302 -23.68 2.13 15.02
CA LEU A 302 -23.41 3.38 15.75
C LEU A 302 -22.03 3.32 16.42
N GLY A 303 -21.26 4.40 16.23
CA GLY A 303 -20.02 4.61 16.97
C GLY A 303 -20.28 5.26 18.35
N SER A 304 -19.36 5.06 19.29
CA SER A 304 -19.43 5.71 20.62
C SER A 304 -18.94 7.17 20.62
N LEU A 305 -18.29 7.62 19.54
CA LEU A 305 -17.75 8.97 19.41
C LEU A 305 -18.68 9.84 18.55
N LYS A 306 -19.02 11.04 19.06
CA LYS A 306 -19.58 12.10 18.21
C LYS A 306 -18.43 12.77 17.47
N VAL A 307 -18.43 12.69 16.16
CA VAL A 307 -17.40 13.32 15.33
C VAL A 307 -17.82 14.75 15.03
N ASP A 308 -17.10 15.73 15.58
CA ASP A 308 -17.26 17.15 15.24
C ASP A 308 -16.24 17.53 14.16
N LEU A 309 -16.70 18.06 13.03
CA LEU A 309 -15.82 18.58 11.97
C LEU A 309 -15.06 19.84 12.40
N ASN A 310 -15.54 20.52 13.44
CA ASN A 310 -14.95 21.74 13.96
C ASN A 310 -13.89 21.51 15.05
N ASP A 311 -13.67 20.28 15.47
CA ASP A 311 -12.59 19.94 16.39
C ASP A 311 -11.24 20.28 15.74
N ASN A 312 -10.64 21.37 16.16
CA ASN A 312 -9.42 21.98 15.66
C ASN A 312 -9.61 22.85 14.40
N PRO A 313 -10.39 23.94 14.45
CA PRO A 313 -10.43 24.89 13.36
C PRO A 313 -9.09 25.64 13.33
N GLY A 314 -8.15 25.19 12.51
CA GLY A 314 -7.02 26.03 12.12
C GLY A 314 -7.54 27.38 11.59
N LYS A 315 -6.65 28.35 11.38
CA LYS A 315 -7.07 29.64 10.81
C LYS A 315 -7.83 29.41 9.51
N PRO A 316 -8.98 30.09 9.31
CA PRO A 316 -9.72 30.01 8.05
C PRO A 316 -8.79 30.28 6.86
N MET A 317 -8.79 29.41 5.87
CA MET A 317 -8.01 29.59 4.65
C MET A 317 -8.83 29.27 3.41
N SER A 318 -8.43 29.81 2.26
CA SER A 318 -9.08 29.48 1.00
C SER A 318 -8.80 28.03 0.60
N ILE A 319 -9.74 27.41 -0.10
CA ILE A 319 -9.57 26.03 -0.61
C ILE A 319 -8.32 25.87 -1.48
N VAL A 320 -8.02 26.89 -2.29
CA VAL A 320 -6.80 26.91 -3.11
C VAL A 320 -5.55 26.84 -2.24
N LYS A 321 -5.46 27.68 -1.19
CA LYS A 321 -4.33 27.70 -0.26
C LYS A 321 -4.16 26.35 0.47
N ALA A 322 -5.26 25.67 0.78
CA ALA A 322 -5.25 24.36 1.40
C ALA A 322 -4.65 23.26 0.48
N TRP A 323 -4.92 23.34 -0.84
CA TRP A 323 -4.43 22.36 -1.82
C TRP A 323 -3.01 22.62 -2.32
N VAL A 324 -2.47 23.85 -2.20
CA VAL A 324 -1.14 24.21 -2.71
C VAL A 324 -0.04 23.21 -2.31
N PRO A 325 0.09 22.75 -1.04
CA PRO A 325 1.15 21.81 -0.66
C PRO A 325 1.12 20.49 -1.44
N TYR A 326 -0.06 19.97 -1.73
CA TYR A 326 -0.21 18.73 -2.49
C TYR A 326 0.13 18.91 -3.97
N VAL A 327 -0.25 20.05 -4.56
CA VAL A 327 0.16 20.40 -5.93
C VAL A 327 1.67 20.58 -5.99
N MET A 328 2.27 21.26 -5.01
CA MET A 328 3.73 21.41 -4.90
C MET A 328 4.42 20.05 -4.77
N LEU A 329 3.88 19.14 -3.95
CA LEU A 329 4.41 17.78 -3.83
C LEU A 329 4.47 17.09 -5.19
N ALA A 330 3.36 17.09 -5.93
CA ALA A 330 3.29 16.48 -7.25
C ALA A 330 4.29 17.10 -8.23
N VAL A 331 4.36 18.43 -8.28
CA VAL A 331 5.28 19.17 -9.18
C VAL A 331 6.74 18.89 -8.84
N ILE A 332 7.13 18.95 -7.55
CA ILE A 332 8.52 18.73 -7.13
C ILE A 332 8.93 17.27 -7.37
N LEU A 333 8.03 16.31 -7.13
CA LEU A 333 8.29 14.91 -7.44
C LEU A 333 8.54 14.72 -8.94
N VAL A 334 7.64 15.18 -9.80
CA VAL A 334 7.82 15.10 -11.25
C VAL A 334 9.13 15.76 -11.67
N ALA A 335 9.38 17.00 -11.26
CA ALA A 335 10.60 17.72 -11.60
C ALA A 335 11.86 16.96 -11.17
N SER A 336 11.88 16.39 -9.96
CA SER A 336 13.03 15.64 -9.44
C SER A 336 13.26 14.28 -10.13
N ARG A 337 12.32 13.79 -10.94
CA ARG A 337 12.46 12.54 -11.71
C ARG A 337 12.75 12.78 -13.17
N VAL A 338 12.19 13.86 -13.75
CA VAL A 338 12.28 14.17 -15.19
C VAL A 338 13.50 15.04 -15.52
N SER A 339 13.87 16.01 -14.66
CA SER A 339 15.07 16.84 -14.89
C SER A 339 16.33 16.09 -14.49
N PRO A 340 17.29 15.87 -15.42
CA PRO A 340 18.56 15.21 -15.10
C PRO A 340 19.37 15.96 -14.02
N GLU A 341 19.37 17.30 -14.05
CA GLU A 341 20.10 18.14 -13.11
C GLU A 341 19.53 18.01 -11.69
N LEU A 342 18.20 18.09 -11.54
CA LEU A 342 17.55 17.92 -10.25
C LEU A 342 17.69 16.49 -9.74
N LYS A 343 17.55 15.49 -10.61
CA LYS A 343 17.77 14.09 -10.27
C LYS A 343 19.20 13.88 -9.76
N GLY A 344 20.20 14.40 -10.47
CA GLY A 344 21.61 14.34 -10.07
C GLY A 344 21.85 15.02 -8.72
N PHE A 345 21.26 16.18 -8.49
CA PHE A 345 21.36 16.91 -7.23
C PHE A 345 20.78 16.12 -6.06
N VAL A 346 19.54 15.61 -6.16
CA VAL A 346 18.93 14.86 -5.05
C VAL A 346 19.57 13.50 -4.81
N GLN A 347 20.22 12.90 -5.81
CA GLN A 347 20.99 11.66 -5.68
C GLN A 347 22.42 11.87 -5.16
N SER A 348 22.96 13.09 -5.21
CA SER A 348 24.34 13.38 -4.78
C SER A 348 24.57 13.12 -3.30
N VAL A 349 23.50 13.23 -2.47
CA VAL A 349 23.57 12.89 -1.05
C VAL A 349 23.20 11.39 -0.90
N SER A 350 24.24 10.55 -0.84
CA SER A 350 24.08 9.10 -0.70
C SER A 350 25.01 8.56 0.40
N LEU A 351 24.45 7.76 1.28
CA LEU A 351 25.18 6.96 2.27
C LEU A 351 25.18 5.52 1.77
N SER A 352 26.30 5.05 1.22
CA SER A 352 26.43 3.72 0.64
C SER A 352 27.38 2.85 1.45
N PHE A 353 26.95 1.62 1.74
CA PHE A 353 27.69 0.60 2.45
C PHE A 353 27.81 -0.61 1.50
N SER A 354 28.97 -0.78 0.88
CA SER A 354 29.25 -1.89 -0.02
C SER A 354 29.89 -3.04 0.72
N ASN A 355 29.51 -4.27 0.40
CA ASN A 355 30.09 -5.49 0.98
C ASN A 355 30.16 -5.42 2.52
N ILE A 356 29.03 -5.24 3.15
CA ILE A 356 28.91 -5.09 4.62
C ILE A 356 29.63 -6.27 5.30
N LEU A 357 30.51 -5.96 6.26
CA LEU A 357 31.38 -6.93 6.94
C LEU A 357 32.22 -7.80 6.01
N GLY A 358 32.51 -7.34 4.78
CA GLY A 358 33.28 -8.09 3.79
C GLY A 358 32.45 -9.11 2.99
N GLU A 359 31.13 -9.20 3.22
CA GLU A 359 30.26 -10.16 2.54
C GLU A 359 29.86 -9.66 1.14
N THR A 360 30.28 -10.40 0.13
CA THR A 360 29.99 -10.09 -1.28
C THR A 360 28.47 -10.07 -1.53
N GLY A 361 27.99 -9.04 -2.24
CA GLY A 361 26.57 -8.89 -2.60
C GLY A 361 25.69 -8.34 -1.46
N VAL A 362 26.20 -8.20 -0.23
CA VAL A 362 25.46 -7.65 0.89
C VAL A 362 25.75 -6.15 1.02
N SER A 363 24.94 -5.31 0.40
CA SER A 363 25.14 -3.85 0.32
C SER A 363 23.86 -3.09 0.66
N ALA A 364 23.98 -1.88 1.16
CA ALA A 364 22.87 -0.96 1.43
C ALA A 364 23.22 0.46 1.01
N ALA A 365 22.23 1.21 0.49
CA ALA A 365 22.38 2.61 0.18
C ALA A 365 21.14 3.39 0.64
N ILE A 366 21.35 4.57 1.20
CA ILE A 366 20.32 5.49 1.66
C ILE A 366 20.53 6.82 0.94
N GLN A 367 19.53 7.28 0.21
CA GLN A 367 19.52 8.55 -0.52
C GLN A 367 18.41 9.46 0.02
N PRO A 368 18.62 10.17 1.13
CA PRO A 368 17.57 10.82 1.89
C PRO A 368 16.83 11.92 1.12
N LEU A 369 17.48 12.60 0.17
CA LEU A 369 16.85 13.63 -0.66
C LEU A 369 16.13 13.03 -1.88
N TYR A 370 16.64 11.93 -2.44
CA TYR A 370 16.01 11.25 -3.57
C TYR A 370 14.79 10.43 -3.13
N LEU A 371 14.84 9.82 -1.93
CA LEU A 371 13.69 9.13 -1.36
C LEU A 371 12.52 10.11 -1.15
N PRO A 372 11.27 9.72 -1.45
CA PRO A 372 10.09 10.58 -1.30
C PRO A 372 9.98 11.26 0.07
N GLY A 373 10.49 10.63 1.12
CA GLY A 373 10.51 11.19 2.48
C GLY A 373 11.14 12.58 2.57
N GLY A 374 12.26 12.81 1.88
CA GLY A 374 12.92 14.12 1.87
C GLY A 374 12.06 15.20 1.22
N ILE A 375 11.42 14.88 0.08
CA ILE A 375 10.52 15.81 -0.61
C ILE A 375 9.28 16.12 0.23
N LEU A 376 8.70 15.11 0.88
CA LEU A 376 7.56 15.26 1.78
C LEU A 376 7.88 16.18 2.97
N VAL A 377 9.05 16.00 3.59
CA VAL A 377 9.53 16.89 4.67
C VAL A 377 9.71 18.32 4.14
N PHE A 378 10.34 18.49 2.99
CA PHE A 378 10.53 19.81 2.37
C PHE A 378 9.19 20.51 2.10
N VAL A 379 8.22 19.80 1.52
CA VAL A 379 6.88 20.34 1.28
C VAL A 379 6.15 20.67 2.59
N ALA A 380 6.33 19.88 3.64
CA ALA A 380 5.76 20.20 4.97
C ALA A 380 6.30 21.52 5.53
N LEU A 381 7.60 21.77 5.38
CA LEU A 381 8.23 23.03 5.80
C LEU A 381 7.64 24.21 5.02
N LEU A 382 7.55 24.09 3.69
CA LEU A 382 6.95 25.13 2.84
C LEU A 382 5.46 25.35 3.15
N ALA A 383 4.71 24.26 3.41
CA ALA A 383 3.31 24.35 3.77
C ALA A 383 3.08 25.15 5.07
N ALA A 384 3.87 24.88 6.10
CA ALA A 384 3.78 25.63 7.35
C ALA A 384 4.08 27.13 7.16
N MET A 385 5.09 27.45 6.37
CA MET A 385 5.44 28.85 6.04
C MET A 385 4.28 29.55 5.30
N LEU A 386 3.75 28.90 4.25
CA LEU A 386 2.70 29.46 3.41
C LEU A 386 1.35 29.59 4.11
N GLN A 387 0.99 28.59 4.93
CA GLN A 387 -0.35 28.48 5.51
C GLN A 387 -0.46 29.13 6.88
N SER A 388 0.55 29.04 7.74
CA SER A 388 0.49 29.56 9.12
C SER A 388 1.46 30.71 9.39
N GLY A 389 2.58 30.80 8.67
CA GLY A 389 3.66 31.73 8.97
C GLY A 389 4.32 31.50 10.33
N SER A 390 4.18 30.31 10.91
CA SER A 390 4.63 29.93 12.26
C SER A 390 5.24 28.55 12.27
N ALA A 391 6.23 28.32 13.12
CA ALA A 391 6.83 27.01 13.36
C ALA A 391 6.00 26.10 14.29
N LYS A 392 4.94 26.61 14.91
CA LYS A 392 4.12 25.83 15.85
C LYS A 392 3.54 24.57 15.22
N PRO A 393 2.86 24.62 14.03
CA PRO A 393 2.35 23.43 13.38
C PRO A 393 3.43 22.37 13.10
N LEU A 394 4.63 22.79 12.72
CA LEU A 394 5.75 21.88 12.48
C LEU A 394 6.21 21.17 13.76
N ARG A 395 6.28 21.91 14.88
CA ARG A 395 6.68 21.33 16.15
C ARG A 395 5.67 20.29 16.66
N GLU A 396 4.39 20.60 16.55
CA GLU A 396 3.30 19.69 16.92
C GLU A 396 3.29 18.46 16.01
N ALA A 397 3.37 18.67 14.71
CA ALA A 397 3.45 17.59 13.71
C ALA A 397 4.69 16.70 13.93
N PHE A 398 5.85 17.28 14.24
CA PHE A 398 7.08 16.53 14.51
C PHE A 398 6.91 15.59 15.71
N GLY A 399 6.33 16.09 16.81
CA GLY A 399 6.07 15.30 18.00
C GLY A 399 5.12 14.12 17.76
N GLU A 400 4.01 14.35 17.04
CA GLU A 400 3.05 13.32 16.69
C GLU A 400 3.66 12.28 15.72
N SER A 401 4.35 12.75 14.69
CA SER A 401 4.97 11.90 13.67
C SER A 401 6.06 11.01 14.24
N SER A 402 6.91 11.55 15.12
CA SER A 402 7.97 10.79 15.78
C SER A 402 7.42 9.69 16.70
N LYS A 403 6.34 9.95 17.44
CA LYS A 403 5.67 8.92 18.26
C LYS A 403 5.12 7.78 17.42
N THR A 404 4.48 8.10 16.32
CA THR A 404 3.93 7.11 15.37
C THR A 404 5.06 6.28 14.74
N LEU A 405 6.16 6.94 14.36
CA LEU A 405 7.33 6.32 13.75
C LEU A 405 7.98 5.27 14.67
N ILE A 406 8.12 5.56 15.96
CA ILE A 406 8.72 4.63 16.94
C ILE A 406 7.89 3.33 17.01
N GLY A 407 6.55 3.45 16.98
CA GLY A 407 5.67 2.28 17.00
C GLY A 407 5.81 1.38 15.78
N ALA A 408 5.86 1.96 14.59
CA ALA A 408 6.05 1.24 13.34
C ALA A 408 7.48 0.72 13.18
N GLY A 409 8.46 1.52 13.58
CA GLY A 409 9.89 1.22 13.45
C GLY A 409 10.30 -0.04 14.19
N PHE A 410 9.76 -0.27 15.36
CA PHE A 410 10.08 -1.46 16.16
C PHE A 410 9.74 -2.77 15.41
N VAL A 411 8.66 -2.80 14.66
CA VAL A 411 8.28 -3.97 13.85
C VAL A 411 9.24 -4.15 12.68
N LEU A 412 9.56 -3.06 11.97
CA LEU A 412 10.41 -3.09 10.78
C LEU A 412 11.86 -3.48 11.09
N VAL A 413 12.37 -3.12 12.27
CA VAL A 413 13.73 -3.50 12.75
C VAL A 413 13.93 -5.02 12.83
N PHE A 414 12.88 -5.81 12.99
CA PHE A 414 12.94 -7.27 12.98
C PHE A 414 12.50 -7.86 11.63
N THR A 415 11.47 -7.29 11.01
CA THR A 415 10.91 -7.84 9.77
C THR A 415 11.89 -7.71 8.59
N ILE A 416 12.52 -6.55 8.41
CA ILE A 416 13.38 -6.33 7.23
C ILE A 416 14.68 -7.13 7.33
N PRO A 417 15.41 -7.16 8.47
CA PRO A 417 16.54 -8.07 8.63
C PRO A 417 16.19 -9.56 8.45
N MET A 418 15.03 -10.01 8.94
CA MET A 418 14.53 -11.37 8.70
C MET A 418 14.47 -11.69 7.20
N VAL A 419 13.86 -10.79 6.41
CA VAL A 419 13.76 -10.93 4.95
C VAL A 419 15.14 -10.93 4.29
N ARG A 420 16.07 -10.10 4.75
CA ARG A 420 17.44 -10.05 4.18
C ARG A 420 18.22 -11.31 4.47
N ILE A 421 18.11 -11.90 5.66
CA ILE A 421 18.71 -13.22 5.96
C ILE A 421 18.13 -14.27 5.01
N PHE A 422 16.81 -14.29 4.83
CA PHE A 422 16.11 -15.22 3.94
C PHE A 422 16.63 -15.10 2.48
N ILE A 423 16.76 -13.89 1.94
CA ILE A 423 17.26 -13.64 0.58
C ILE A 423 18.75 -13.99 0.46
N ASN A 424 19.58 -13.62 1.42
CA ASN A 424 21.03 -13.79 1.37
C ASN A 424 21.50 -15.23 1.71
N SER A 425 20.58 -16.18 1.94
CA SER A 425 20.88 -17.55 2.35
C SER A 425 21.48 -18.44 1.26
N GLY A 426 21.61 -17.94 0.03
CA GLY A 426 22.19 -18.71 -1.08
C GLY A 426 23.69 -18.94 -0.96
N ILE A 427 24.44 -18.16 -0.16
CA ILE A 427 25.83 -18.46 0.17
C ILE A 427 25.85 -19.07 1.58
N ASN A 428 26.07 -20.36 1.66
CA ASN A 428 25.97 -21.17 2.87
C ASN A 428 26.94 -22.35 2.85
N GLY A 429 27.27 -22.93 4.01
CA GLY A 429 28.17 -24.07 4.15
C GLY A 429 27.50 -25.42 3.89
N ALA A 430 26.17 -25.48 3.81
CA ALA A 430 25.41 -26.70 3.58
C ALA A 430 25.21 -27.03 2.08
N ASP A 431 25.74 -26.19 1.18
CA ASP A 431 25.60 -26.30 -0.29
C ASP A 431 24.13 -26.39 -0.75
N LEU A 432 23.24 -25.63 -0.04
CA LEU A 432 21.81 -25.58 -0.32
C LEU A 432 21.48 -24.37 -1.20
N ALA A 433 20.44 -24.53 -2.03
CA ALA A 433 19.79 -23.37 -2.66
C ALA A 433 19.28 -22.38 -1.59
N SER A 434 19.14 -21.11 -1.95
CA SER A 434 18.61 -20.11 -1.02
C SER A 434 17.21 -20.50 -0.50
N MET A 435 16.86 -20.01 0.68
CA MET A 435 15.51 -20.27 1.26
C MET A 435 14.37 -19.87 0.30
N PRO A 436 14.41 -18.70 -0.40
CA PRO A 436 13.42 -18.37 -1.43
C PRO A 436 13.33 -19.40 -2.54
N VAL A 437 14.44 -19.85 -3.11
CA VAL A 437 14.49 -20.86 -4.18
C VAL A 437 13.92 -22.20 -3.69
N THR A 438 14.35 -22.66 -2.50
CA THR A 438 13.86 -23.91 -1.91
C THR A 438 12.34 -23.91 -1.71
N THR A 439 11.80 -22.79 -1.20
CA THR A 439 10.34 -22.65 -1.02
C THR A 439 9.60 -22.52 -2.35
N ALA A 440 10.21 -21.88 -3.34
CA ALA A 440 9.63 -21.69 -4.67
C ALA A 440 9.53 -23.03 -5.43
N ASN A 441 10.57 -23.86 -5.38
CA ASN A 441 10.56 -25.21 -6.00
C ASN A 441 9.40 -26.03 -5.42
N PHE A 442 9.27 -26.08 -4.08
CA PHE A 442 8.17 -26.77 -3.43
C PHE A 442 6.79 -26.25 -3.86
N ALA A 443 6.62 -24.94 -3.94
CA ALA A 443 5.35 -24.33 -4.37
C ALA A 443 5.06 -24.64 -5.86
N SER A 444 6.10 -24.63 -6.70
CA SER A 444 6.00 -24.94 -8.13
C SER A 444 5.61 -26.39 -8.37
N ASP A 445 6.18 -27.31 -7.62
CA ASP A 445 5.85 -28.74 -7.69
C ASP A 445 4.41 -29.01 -7.24
N LEU A 446 3.95 -28.27 -6.22
CA LEU A 446 2.60 -28.46 -5.66
C LEU A 446 1.51 -27.86 -6.54
N VAL A 447 1.73 -26.69 -7.12
CA VAL A 447 0.70 -25.88 -7.80
C VAL A 447 0.91 -25.87 -9.32
N GLY A 448 2.14 -25.93 -9.80
CA GLY A 448 2.46 -25.93 -11.22
C GLY A 448 1.95 -24.69 -11.95
N SER A 449 1.45 -24.91 -13.17
CA SER A 449 0.95 -23.85 -14.07
C SER A 449 -0.25 -23.06 -13.52
N ALA A 450 -0.91 -23.52 -12.45
CA ALA A 450 -2.00 -22.76 -11.81
C ALA A 450 -1.48 -21.65 -10.87
N PHE A 451 -0.18 -21.58 -10.61
CA PHE A 451 0.39 -20.61 -9.65
C PHE A 451 0.03 -19.15 -9.92
N PRO A 452 -0.01 -18.63 -11.16
CA PRO A 452 -0.41 -17.24 -11.40
C PRO A 452 -1.80 -16.88 -10.84
N ALA A 453 -2.73 -17.84 -10.79
CA ALA A 453 -4.03 -17.63 -10.17
C ALA A 453 -3.96 -17.44 -8.65
N LEU A 454 -2.94 -18.00 -8.00
CA LEU A 454 -2.76 -17.95 -6.55
C LEU A 454 -1.77 -16.87 -6.09
N SER A 455 -0.96 -16.32 -7.00
CA SER A 455 0.07 -15.32 -6.69
C SER A 455 -0.50 -14.12 -5.91
N ALA A 456 -1.64 -13.56 -6.34
CA ALA A 456 -2.32 -12.47 -5.65
C ALA A 456 -2.83 -12.88 -4.24
N THR A 457 -3.19 -14.15 -4.05
CA THR A 457 -3.62 -14.67 -2.73
C THR A 457 -2.45 -14.66 -1.75
N VAL A 458 -1.25 -15.05 -2.19
CA VAL A 458 -0.02 -14.97 -1.37
C VAL A 458 0.24 -13.54 -0.94
N GLY A 459 0.14 -12.58 -1.87
CA GLY A 459 0.27 -11.16 -1.59
C GLY A 459 -0.74 -10.67 -0.55
N ALA A 460 -2.00 -11.03 -0.72
CA ALA A 460 -3.08 -10.65 0.18
C ALA A 460 -2.91 -11.23 1.59
N LEU A 461 -2.53 -12.50 1.70
CA LEU A 461 -2.22 -13.14 2.99
C LEU A 461 -1.03 -12.46 3.68
N GLY A 462 0.02 -12.13 2.92
CA GLY A 462 1.16 -11.40 3.45
C GLY A 462 0.77 -10.04 4.03
N ALA A 463 -0.05 -9.26 3.32
CA ALA A 463 -0.52 -7.97 3.80
C ALA A 463 -1.51 -8.11 4.98
N PHE A 464 -2.38 -9.11 4.97
CA PHE A 464 -3.26 -9.42 6.10
C PHE A 464 -2.48 -9.71 7.38
N ILE A 465 -1.42 -10.54 7.27
CA ILE A 465 -0.56 -10.95 8.39
C ILE A 465 0.31 -9.78 8.87
N ALA A 466 1.06 -9.18 7.95
CA ALA A 466 2.03 -8.13 8.27
C ALA A 466 1.39 -6.76 8.46
N GLY A 467 0.18 -6.61 7.92
CA GLY A 467 -0.57 -5.38 7.98
C GLY A 467 -0.09 -4.26 7.09
N SER A 468 0.66 -4.59 6.08
CA SER A 468 1.27 -3.61 5.18
C SER A 468 1.56 -4.25 3.83
N ASN A 469 1.12 -3.60 2.77
CA ASN A 469 1.48 -3.97 1.40
C ASN A 469 3.01 -3.95 1.21
N THR A 470 3.69 -2.89 1.67
CA THR A 470 5.15 -2.79 1.58
C THR A 470 5.85 -3.98 2.21
N VAL A 471 5.42 -4.39 3.40
CA VAL A 471 6.01 -5.52 4.12
C VAL A 471 5.70 -6.84 3.41
N SER A 472 4.45 -7.03 2.93
CA SER A 472 4.10 -8.21 2.14
C SER A 472 4.97 -8.34 0.89
N ASN A 473 5.17 -7.26 0.14
CA ASN A 473 6.02 -7.27 -1.04
C ASN A 473 7.48 -7.59 -0.69
N MET A 474 8.03 -7.01 0.39
CA MET A 474 9.37 -7.37 0.84
C MET A 474 9.50 -8.86 1.19
N MET A 475 8.49 -9.44 1.83
CA MET A 475 8.53 -10.83 2.27
C MET A 475 8.42 -11.83 1.12
N PHE A 476 7.64 -11.50 0.09
CA PHE A 476 7.24 -12.49 -0.90
C PHE A 476 7.71 -12.20 -2.34
N SER A 477 8.24 -11.01 -2.67
CA SER A 477 8.64 -10.71 -4.06
C SER A 477 9.72 -11.67 -4.57
N GLN A 478 10.72 -12.00 -3.75
CA GLN A 478 11.76 -12.96 -4.16
C GLN A 478 11.19 -14.38 -4.36
N PHE A 479 10.34 -14.82 -3.44
CA PHE A 479 9.64 -16.11 -3.60
C PHE A 479 8.83 -16.15 -4.91
N GLN A 480 8.06 -15.12 -5.21
CA GLN A 480 7.27 -15.01 -6.44
C GLN A 480 8.17 -15.02 -7.70
N PHE A 481 9.28 -14.29 -7.63
CA PHE A 481 10.30 -14.28 -8.68
C PHE A 481 10.84 -15.68 -8.95
N GLU A 482 11.25 -16.40 -7.91
CA GLU A 482 11.83 -17.74 -8.03
C GLU A 482 10.81 -18.76 -8.56
N VAL A 483 9.55 -18.70 -8.13
CA VAL A 483 8.48 -19.54 -8.69
C VAL A 483 8.33 -19.28 -10.19
N ALA A 484 8.35 -18.01 -10.60
CA ALA A 484 8.25 -17.67 -12.02
C ALA A 484 9.43 -18.22 -12.82
N GLN A 485 10.65 -18.12 -12.30
CA GLN A 485 11.84 -18.71 -12.94
C GLN A 485 11.73 -20.23 -13.05
N THR A 486 11.35 -20.91 -11.97
CA THR A 486 11.18 -22.38 -11.94
C THR A 486 10.12 -22.84 -12.96
N LEU A 487 9.02 -22.11 -13.09
CA LEU A 487 7.93 -22.41 -14.03
C LEU A 487 8.21 -21.90 -15.45
N SER A 488 9.31 -21.20 -15.69
CA SER A 488 9.64 -20.57 -16.98
C SER A 488 8.51 -19.65 -17.48
N ILE A 489 7.95 -18.82 -16.59
CA ILE A 489 6.93 -17.80 -16.88
C ILE A 489 7.43 -16.39 -16.50
N SER A 490 6.75 -15.33 -16.98
CA SER A 490 7.18 -13.96 -16.73
C SER A 490 7.22 -13.62 -15.24
N SER A 491 8.43 -13.36 -14.74
CA SER A 491 8.69 -12.91 -13.37
C SER A 491 8.11 -11.51 -13.12
N VAL A 492 8.13 -10.62 -14.12
CA VAL A 492 7.51 -9.30 -14.08
C VAL A 492 6.02 -9.42 -13.75
N ILE A 493 5.30 -10.28 -14.46
CA ILE A 493 3.86 -10.46 -14.23
C ILE A 493 3.61 -11.06 -12.85
N VAL A 494 4.29 -12.14 -12.48
CA VAL A 494 4.06 -12.83 -11.19
C VAL A 494 4.36 -11.92 -9.99
N VAL A 495 5.44 -11.15 -10.02
CA VAL A 495 5.74 -10.14 -8.98
C VAL A 495 4.71 -9.01 -8.99
N SER A 496 4.18 -8.64 -10.16
CA SER A 496 3.09 -7.65 -10.25
C SER A 496 1.80 -8.17 -9.61
N LEU A 497 1.44 -9.44 -9.83
CA LEU A 497 0.29 -10.08 -9.18
C LEU A 497 0.45 -10.11 -7.65
N GLN A 498 1.68 -10.35 -7.15
CA GLN A 498 2.01 -10.24 -5.73
C GLN A 498 1.69 -8.84 -5.19
N ALA A 499 2.17 -7.79 -5.85
CA ALA A 499 2.00 -6.41 -5.40
C ALA A 499 0.52 -5.98 -5.41
N VAL A 500 -0.24 -6.39 -6.43
CA VAL A 500 -1.68 -6.12 -6.53
C VAL A 500 -2.46 -6.89 -5.46
N GLY A 501 -2.11 -8.17 -5.24
CA GLY A 501 -2.70 -8.98 -4.18
C GLY A 501 -2.42 -8.43 -2.79
N ALA A 502 -1.20 -7.98 -2.54
CA ALA A 502 -0.83 -7.35 -1.27
C ALA A 502 -1.64 -6.08 -1.00
N ALA A 503 -1.95 -5.28 -2.03
CA ALA A 503 -2.85 -4.15 -1.88
C ALA A 503 -4.28 -4.59 -1.53
N ALA A 504 -4.80 -5.64 -2.18
CA ALA A 504 -6.11 -6.19 -1.84
C ALA A 504 -6.20 -6.66 -0.38
N GLY A 505 -5.13 -7.29 0.13
CA GLY A 505 -5.03 -7.76 1.52
C GLY A 505 -5.12 -6.64 2.56
N ASN A 506 -4.75 -5.41 2.21
CA ASN A 506 -4.87 -4.27 3.12
C ASN A 506 -6.33 -3.95 3.50
N MET A 507 -7.31 -4.29 2.66
CA MET A 507 -8.74 -4.11 2.98
C MET A 507 -9.21 -4.97 4.18
N ILE A 508 -8.51 -6.07 4.45
CA ILE A 508 -8.80 -6.98 5.57
C ILE A 508 -7.72 -6.97 6.66
N ALA A 509 -6.70 -6.13 6.53
CA ALA A 509 -5.63 -6.02 7.52
C ALA A 509 -6.19 -5.50 8.86
N ILE A 510 -6.09 -6.31 9.90
CA ILE A 510 -6.75 -6.09 11.21
C ILE A 510 -6.39 -4.72 11.80
N HIS A 511 -5.11 -4.34 11.77
CA HIS A 511 -4.69 -3.06 12.37
C HIS A 511 -5.21 -1.84 11.59
N ASN A 512 -5.39 -1.92 10.25
CA ASN A 512 -6.03 -0.86 9.48
C ASN A 512 -7.51 -0.72 9.87
N VAL A 513 -8.21 -1.87 10.05
CA VAL A 513 -9.59 -1.89 10.52
C VAL A 513 -9.71 -1.31 11.93
N VAL A 514 -8.80 -1.70 12.85
CA VAL A 514 -8.74 -1.16 14.21
C VAL A 514 -8.49 0.35 14.18
N ALA A 515 -7.51 0.81 13.40
CA ALA A 515 -7.18 2.23 13.28
C ALA A 515 -8.38 3.05 12.76
N ALA A 516 -9.04 2.59 11.68
CA ALA A 516 -10.22 3.25 11.14
C ALA A 516 -11.39 3.22 12.15
N SER A 517 -11.64 2.08 12.80
CA SER A 517 -12.70 1.92 13.81
C SER A 517 -12.50 2.83 15.02
N ALA A 518 -11.26 3.03 15.45
CA ALA A 518 -10.92 3.91 16.57
C ALA A 518 -11.37 5.35 16.32
N THR A 519 -11.25 5.84 15.06
CA THR A 519 -11.58 7.24 14.71
C THR A 519 -13.07 7.58 14.80
N VAL A 520 -13.93 6.56 14.81
CA VAL A 520 -15.40 6.73 14.87
C VAL A 520 -16.04 6.01 16.06
N GLY A 521 -15.22 5.49 16.99
CA GLY A 521 -15.70 4.84 18.21
C GLY A 521 -16.31 3.45 17.99
N LEU A 522 -15.79 2.67 17.05
CA LEU A 522 -16.21 1.27 16.76
C LEU A 522 -15.21 0.22 17.25
N LEU A 523 -14.33 0.55 18.19
CA LEU A 523 -13.38 -0.41 18.75
C LEU A 523 -14.10 -1.61 19.37
N GLY A 524 -13.56 -2.81 19.13
CA GLY A 524 -14.13 -4.08 19.56
C GLY A 524 -15.21 -4.65 18.61
N ARG A 525 -15.48 -3.97 17.47
CA ARG A 525 -16.44 -4.41 16.44
C ARG A 525 -15.80 -4.67 15.07
N GLU A 526 -14.50 -4.86 15.05
CA GLU A 526 -13.68 -5.03 13.84
C GLU A 526 -14.18 -6.21 12.98
N GLY A 527 -14.65 -7.28 13.62
CA GLY A 527 -15.19 -8.44 12.93
C GLY A 527 -16.42 -8.15 12.06
N ALA A 528 -17.21 -7.13 12.40
CA ALA A 528 -18.35 -6.71 11.57
C ALA A 528 -17.89 -6.04 10.25
N THR A 529 -16.78 -5.29 10.28
CA THR A 529 -16.15 -4.71 9.10
C THR A 529 -15.47 -5.80 8.28
N LEU A 530 -14.65 -6.65 8.90
CA LEU A 530 -13.89 -7.71 8.22
C LEU A 530 -14.78 -8.66 7.42
N ARG A 531 -15.92 -9.11 7.99
CA ARG A 531 -16.89 -9.94 7.27
C ARG A 531 -17.44 -9.31 6.00
N LYS A 532 -17.40 -7.99 5.87
CA LYS A 532 -17.88 -7.27 4.69
C LYS A 532 -16.73 -6.96 3.73
N THR A 533 -15.57 -6.55 4.23
CA THR A 533 -14.40 -6.21 3.38
C THR A 533 -13.79 -7.43 2.69
N ILE A 534 -14.07 -8.64 3.17
CA ILE A 534 -13.65 -9.88 2.48
C ILE A 534 -14.26 -10.00 1.08
N ILE A 535 -15.44 -9.40 0.83
CA ILE A 535 -16.12 -9.45 -0.47
C ILE A 535 -15.31 -8.71 -1.55
N PRO A 536 -14.97 -7.41 -1.39
CA PRO A 536 -14.15 -6.72 -2.37
C PRO A 536 -12.70 -7.26 -2.41
N THR A 537 -12.17 -7.79 -1.31
CA THR A 537 -10.86 -8.45 -1.31
C THR A 537 -10.87 -9.71 -2.17
N PHE A 538 -11.88 -10.56 -2.03
CA PHE A 538 -12.05 -11.76 -2.84
C PHE A 538 -12.22 -11.42 -4.33
N TYR A 539 -13.08 -10.44 -4.65
CA TYR A 539 -13.21 -9.93 -6.01
C TYR A 539 -11.85 -9.53 -6.58
N TYR A 540 -11.07 -8.76 -5.82
CA TYR A 540 -9.78 -8.24 -6.25
C TYR A 540 -8.77 -9.36 -6.53
N ILE A 541 -8.65 -10.32 -5.61
CA ILE A 541 -7.75 -11.46 -5.73
C ILE A 541 -8.10 -12.33 -6.94
N VAL A 542 -9.39 -12.67 -7.11
CA VAL A 542 -9.87 -13.52 -8.20
C VAL A 542 -9.64 -12.86 -9.55
N MET A 543 -10.01 -11.58 -9.69
CA MET A 543 -9.82 -10.85 -10.95
C MET A 543 -8.33 -10.71 -11.29
N THR A 544 -7.49 -10.44 -10.29
CA THR A 544 -6.03 -10.37 -10.47
C THR A 544 -5.47 -11.71 -10.92
N GLY A 545 -5.90 -12.82 -10.32
CA GLY A 545 -5.48 -14.16 -10.72
C GLY A 545 -5.91 -14.51 -12.15
N ILE A 546 -7.16 -14.18 -12.53
CA ILE A 546 -7.66 -14.36 -13.91
C ILE A 546 -6.81 -13.55 -14.90
N ILE A 547 -6.54 -12.28 -14.59
CA ILE A 547 -5.69 -11.44 -15.45
C ILE A 547 -4.29 -12.06 -15.57
N GLY A 548 -3.71 -12.55 -14.48
CA GLY A 548 -2.42 -13.24 -14.51
C GLY A 548 -2.39 -14.44 -15.47
N LEU A 549 -3.41 -15.30 -15.40
CA LEU A 549 -3.56 -16.44 -16.33
C LEU A 549 -3.72 -15.98 -17.79
N VAL A 550 -4.50 -14.92 -18.03
CA VAL A 550 -4.69 -14.38 -19.38
C VAL A 550 -3.40 -13.78 -19.93
N LEU A 551 -2.66 -13.01 -19.13
CA LEU A 551 -1.41 -12.39 -19.58
C LEU A 551 -0.35 -13.46 -19.90
N ILE A 552 -0.17 -14.45 -19.01
CA ILE A 552 0.87 -15.46 -19.14
C ILE A 552 0.52 -16.52 -20.20
N TYR A 553 -0.67 -17.12 -20.14
CA TYR A 553 -1.02 -18.25 -20.99
C TYR A 553 -1.90 -17.87 -22.18
N GLY A 554 -2.75 -16.84 -22.04
CA GLY A 554 -3.61 -16.37 -23.13
C GLY A 554 -2.85 -15.50 -24.12
N LEU A 555 -2.13 -14.50 -23.63
CA LEU A 555 -1.36 -13.56 -24.44
C LEU A 555 0.12 -13.95 -24.59
N GLN A 556 0.56 -14.98 -23.89
CA GLN A 556 1.94 -15.49 -23.89
C GLN A 556 2.98 -14.39 -23.67
N MET A 557 2.67 -13.46 -22.76
CA MET A 557 3.58 -12.36 -22.44
C MET A 557 4.83 -12.88 -21.73
N THR A 558 5.97 -12.46 -22.25
CA THR A 558 7.30 -12.77 -21.71
C THR A 558 7.94 -11.51 -21.12
N ASP A 559 8.98 -11.67 -20.33
CA ASP A 559 9.83 -10.56 -19.89
C ASP A 559 11.28 -10.72 -20.40
N VAL A 560 12.11 -9.75 -20.05
CA VAL A 560 13.51 -9.70 -20.52
C VAL A 560 14.35 -10.88 -20.02
N LEU A 561 14.01 -11.50 -18.90
CA LEU A 561 14.74 -12.62 -18.31
C LEU A 561 14.37 -13.99 -18.94
N MET A 562 13.32 -14.03 -19.76
CA MET A 562 12.88 -15.23 -20.48
C MET A 562 13.45 -15.34 -21.90
N LYS A 563 14.23 -14.34 -22.36
CA LYS A 563 14.76 -14.27 -23.73
C LYS A 563 16.10 -15.01 -23.88
#